data_1fc42133741f704608519d9e1a012b40
#
_entry.id   1fc42133741f704608519d9e1a012b40
#
_cell.length_a   1.000
_cell.length_b   1.000
_cell.length_c   1.000
_cell.angle_alpha   90.00
_cell.angle_beta   90.00
_cell.angle_gamma   90.00
#
_symmetry.space_group_name_H-M   'P 1'
#
loop_
_entity.id
_entity.type
_entity.pdbx_description
1 polymer ?
#
loop_
_entity_poly.entity_id
_entity_poly.type
_entity_poly.pdbx_seq_one_letter_code
_entity_poly.pdbx_strand_id
1 'polypeptide(L)'
;MQKCTLTTLILFISCALTLSAPDTPETRRHEAERYLQATPPKALFEDMADKMAANLPPDQRDQFKKLMTSQLDIAALTKAMIDSMVKHFTTEELKALADFYGSPVGKSAMQKFGAYMADIMPTIEAEITKAQA
;
A
#
# COMPACT_ATOMS: atom_id res chain seq x y z
N MET A 1 25.21 66.92 3.66
CA MET A 1 25.50 65.98 2.56
C MET A 1 25.44 64.58 3.14
N GLN A 2 24.27 63.93 3.06
CA GLN A 2 24.03 62.61 3.63
C GLN A 2 23.78 61.65 2.46
N LYS A 3 24.71 60.74 2.21
CA LYS A 3 24.63 59.77 1.14
C LYS A 3 23.78 58.59 1.65
N CYS A 4 22.55 58.43 1.13
CA CYS A 4 21.72 57.25 1.32
C CYS A 4 22.23 56.13 0.43
N THR A 5 22.81 55.08 1.02
CA THR A 5 23.15 53.82 0.33
C THR A 5 21.93 52.91 0.38
N LEU A 6 21.29 52.75 -0.76
CA LEU A 6 20.18 51.85 -0.98
C LEU A 6 20.72 50.42 -1.14
N THR A 7 20.60 49.61 -0.07
CA THR A 7 20.97 48.19 -0.10
C THR A 7 19.81 47.39 -0.70
N THR A 8 19.94 47.00 -1.96
CA THR A 8 18.99 46.15 -2.68
C THR A 8 19.13 44.72 -2.16
N LEU A 9 18.14 44.26 -1.34
CA LEU A 9 18.03 42.88 -0.87
C LEU A 9 17.43 42.04 -2.01
N ILE A 10 18.27 41.30 -2.73
CA ILE A 10 17.82 40.33 -3.75
C ILE A 10 17.36 39.08 -3.04
N LEU A 11 16.04 38.92 -2.95
CA LEU A 11 15.41 37.72 -2.44
C LEU A 11 15.48 36.62 -3.52
N PHE A 12 16.44 35.68 -3.38
CA PHE A 12 16.49 34.46 -4.19
C PHE A 12 15.33 33.56 -3.77
N ILE A 13 14.22 33.60 -4.50
CA ILE A 13 13.19 32.58 -4.43
C ILE A 13 13.73 31.34 -5.17
N SER A 14 14.38 30.43 -4.43
CA SER A 14 14.68 29.07 -4.91
C SER A 14 13.37 28.32 -5.14
N CYS A 15 12.83 28.40 -6.34
CA CYS A 15 11.78 27.52 -6.81
C CYS A 15 12.42 26.12 -6.98
N ALA A 16 12.34 25.28 -5.96
CA ALA A 16 12.69 23.87 -6.06
C ALA A 16 11.67 23.22 -7.02
N LEU A 17 12.03 23.15 -8.30
CA LEU A 17 11.35 22.28 -9.26
C LEU A 17 11.55 20.85 -8.76
N THR A 18 10.55 20.30 -8.09
CA THR A 18 10.46 18.86 -7.85
C THR A 18 10.32 18.20 -9.23
N LEU A 19 11.44 17.75 -9.79
CA LEU A 19 11.42 16.90 -10.97
C LEU A 19 10.71 15.61 -10.56
N SER A 20 9.43 15.50 -10.90
CA SER A 20 8.71 14.23 -10.87
C SER A 20 9.43 13.26 -11.80
N ALA A 21 9.63 12.03 -11.36
CA ALA A 21 10.20 11.00 -12.22
C ALA A 21 9.31 10.83 -13.47
N PRO A 22 9.89 10.58 -14.65
CA PRO A 22 9.10 10.38 -15.86
C PRO A 22 8.20 9.17 -15.69
N ASP A 23 6.97 9.26 -16.24
CA ASP A 23 6.01 8.17 -16.19
C ASP A 23 6.25 7.19 -17.35
N THR A 24 7.14 6.23 -17.12
CA THR A 24 7.50 5.17 -18.07
C THR A 24 7.23 3.77 -17.48
N PRO A 25 7.12 2.73 -18.30
CA PRO A 25 7.00 1.35 -17.80
C PRO A 25 8.12 0.96 -16.83
N GLU A 26 9.33 1.44 -17.04
CA GLU A 26 10.50 1.16 -16.20
C GLU A 26 10.37 1.82 -14.83
N THR A 27 9.98 3.10 -14.78
CA THR A 27 9.78 3.82 -13.51
C THR A 27 8.58 3.28 -12.76
N ARG A 28 7.49 2.91 -13.45
CA ARG A 28 6.34 2.23 -12.85
C ARG A 28 6.74 0.89 -12.25
N ARG A 29 7.54 0.09 -12.97
CA ARG A 29 8.03 -1.20 -12.46
C ARG A 29 8.88 -1.04 -11.20
N HIS A 30 9.81 -0.09 -11.20
CA HIS A 30 10.64 0.21 -10.04
C HIS A 30 9.78 0.56 -8.80
N GLU A 31 8.79 1.42 -8.96
CA GLU A 31 7.91 1.80 -7.84
C GLU A 31 6.97 0.67 -7.41
N ALA A 32 6.50 -0.16 -8.35
CA ALA A 32 5.71 -1.36 -8.03
C ALA A 32 6.54 -2.38 -7.21
N GLU A 33 7.80 -2.58 -7.56
CA GLU A 33 8.71 -3.44 -6.80
C GLU A 33 8.97 -2.90 -5.40
N ARG A 34 9.18 -1.58 -5.25
CA ARG A 34 9.29 -0.92 -3.93
C ARG A 34 8.03 -1.13 -3.09
N TYR A 35 6.85 -0.96 -3.67
CA TYR A 35 5.59 -1.22 -2.99
C TYR A 35 5.48 -2.67 -2.51
N LEU A 36 5.80 -3.64 -3.36
CA LEU A 36 5.75 -5.06 -2.99
C LEU A 36 6.84 -5.47 -1.98
N GLN A 37 7.96 -4.74 -1.89
CA GLN A 37 8.92 -4.89 -0.79
C GLN A 37 8.33 -4.44 0.55
N ALA A 38 7.53 -3.38 0.55
CA ALA A 38 6.84 -2.90 1.74
C ALA A 38 5.64 -3.78 2.14
N THR A 39 5.00 -4.42 1.16
CA THR A 39 3.84 -5.31 1.30
C THR A 39 4.13 -6.67 0.64
N PRO A 40 5.00 -7.52 1.22
CA PRO A 40 5.42 -8.76 0.58
C PRO A 40 4.22 -9.68 0.26
N PRO A 41 4.04 -10.14 -0.99
CA PRO A 41 2.93 -11.01 -1.37
C PRO A 41 2.86 -12.28 -0.52
N LYS A 42 3.99 -12.88 -0.16
CA LYS A 42 4.04 -14.06 0.70
C LYS A 42 3.33 -13.80 2.04
N ALA A 43 3.67 -12.70 2.73
CA ALA A 43 3.05 -12.34 4.00
C ALA A 43 1.54 -12.08 3.86
N LEU A 44 1.11 -11.50 2.74
CA LEU A 44 -0.30 -11.30 2.43
C LEU A 44 -1.05 -12.65 2.31
N PHE A 45 -0.48 -13.61 1.58
CA PHE A 45 -1.10 -14.94 1.43
C PHE A 45 -1.09 -15.75 2.72
N GLU A 46 -0.05 -15.62 3.56
CA GLU A 46 -0.01 -16.23 4.89
C GLU A 46 -1.11 -15.68 5.80
N ASP A 47 -1.26 -14.35 5.88
CA ASP A 47 -2.33 -13.71 6.68
C ASP A 47 -3.73 -14.08 6.17
N MET A 48 -3.94 -14.11 4.84
CA MET A 48 -5.20 -14.58 4.24
C MET A 48 -5.47 -16.04 4.59
N ALA A 49 -4.46 -16.90 4.48
CA ALA A 49 -4.59 -18.33 4.80
C ALA A 49 -5.02 -18.53 6.27
N ASP A 50 -4.41 -17.79 7.19
CA ASP A 50 -4.76 -17.87 8.61
C ASP A 50 -6.21 -17.43 8.89
N LYS A 51 -6.62 -16.29 8.32
CA LYS A 51 -7.98 -15.76 8.48
C LYS A 51 -9.05 -16.66 7.86
N MET A 52 -8.79 -17.18 6.68
CA MET A 52 -9.73 -18.08 6.00
C MET A 52 -9.80 -19.47 6.68
N ALA A 53 -8.66 -20.01 7.09
CA ALA A 53 -8.60 -21.28 7.80
C ALA A 53 -9.34 -21.24 9.14
N ALA A 54 -9.43 -20.10 9.80
CA ALA A 54 -10.18 -19.97 11.05
C ALA A 54 -11.67 -20.36 10.91
N ASN A 55 -12.25 -20.18 9.70
CA ASN A 55 -13.64 -20.51 9.38
C ASN A 55 -13.84 -21.94 8.86
N LEU A 56 -12.75 -22.71 8.70
CA LEU A 56 -12.80 -24.09 8.24
C LEU A 56 -12.85 -25.08 9.41
N PRO A 57 -13.37 -26.32 9.18
CA PRO A 57 -13.26 -27.42 10.13
C PRO A 57 -11.78 -27.66 10.53
N PRO A 58 -11.50 -28.02 11.80
CA PRO A 58 -10.12 -28.14 12.30
C PRO A 58 -9.22 -29.07 11.47
N ASP A 59 -9.78 -30.15 10.95
CA ASP A 59 -9.10 -31.15 10.13
C ASP A 59 -8.67 -30.65 8.73
N GLN A 60 -9.27 -29.55 8.25
CA GLN A 60 -9.01 -28.98 6.93
C GLN A 60 -8.06 -27.77 6.99
N ARG A 61 -7.87 -27.18 8.17
CA ARG A 61 -7.11 -25.92 8.35
C ARG A 61 -5.66 -26.03 7.89
N ASP A 62 -4.97 -27.07 8.30
CA ASP A 62 -3.55 -27.24 7.99
C ASP A 62 -3.32 -27.52 6.50
N GLN A 63 -4.19 -28.31 5.87
CA GLN A 63 -4.12 -28.56 4.45
C GLN A 63 -4.37 -27.28 3.63
N PHE A 64 -5.36 -26.49 4.03
CA PHE A 64 -5.67 -25.22 3.39
C PHE A 64 -4.50 -24.21 3.53
N LYS A 65 -3.94 -24.04 4.73
CA LYS A 65 -2.78 -23.19 4.95
C LYS A 65 -1.58 -23.62 4.11
N LYS A 66 -1.29 -24.93 4.07
CA LYS A 66 -0.21 -25.47 3.24
C LYS A 66 -0.43 -25.18 1.75
N LEU A 67 -1.66 -25.31 1.25
CA LEU A 67 -2.00 -24.94 -0.13
C LEU A 67 -1.67 -23.47 -0.39
N MET A 68 -2.15 -22.57 0.45
CA MET A 68 -2.01 -21.13 0.27
C MET A 68 -0.59 -20.60 0.47
N THR A 69 0.26 -21.30 1.21
CA THR A 69 1.60 -20.80 1.58
C THR A 69 2.75 -21.53 0.91
N SER A 70 2.57 -22.81 0.57
CA SER A 70 3.68 -23.67 0.09
C SER A 70 3.48 -24.24 -1.32
N GLN A 71 2.24 -24.26 -1.83
CA GLN A 71 1.93 -24.83 -3.15
C GLN A 71 1.67 -23.76 -4.21
N LEU A 72 1.45 -22.51 -3.83
CA LEU A 72 1.34 -21.40 -4.77
C LEU A 72 2.73 -20.95 -5.24
N ASP A 73 2.87 -20.69 -6.53
CA ASP A 73 4.05 -20.05 -7.08
C ASP A 73 4.00 -18.54 -6.78
N ILE A 74 4.53 -18.19 -5.63
CA ILE A 74 4.59 -16.79 -5.16
C ILE A 74 5.42 -15.91 -6.12
N ALA A 75 6.44 -16.47 -6.78
CA ALA A 75 7.24 -15.71 -7.73
C ALA A 75 6.43 -15.35 -8.98
N ALA A 76 5.68 -16.32 -9.53
CA ALA A 76 4.78 -16.06 -10.65
C ALA A 76 3.67 -15.07 -10.29
N LEU A 77 3.09 -15.20 -9.11
CA LEU A 77 2.08 -14.24 -8.59
C LEU A 77 2.67 -12.84 -8.42
N THR A 78 3.86 -12.72 -7.83
CA THR A 78 4.55 -11.43 -7.66
C THR A 78 4.80 -10.76 -9.01
N LYS A 79 5.26 -11.53 -10.00
CA LYS A 79 5.47 -11.01 -11.36
C LYS A 79 4.15 -10.50 -11.97
N ALA A 80 3.08 -11.28 -11.87
CA ALA A 80 1.77 -10.88 -12.38
C ALA A 80 1.23 -9.61 -11.68
N MET A 81 1.45 -9.47 -10.37
CA MET A 81 1.11 -8.27 -9.63
C MET A 81 1.86 -7.04 -10.15
N ILE A 82 3.19 -7.13 -10.33
CA ILE A 82 4.01 -6.06 -10.88
C ILE A 82 3.52 -5.68 -12.29
N ASP A 83 3.34 -6.64 -13.18
CA ASP A 83 2.89 -6.39 -14.56
C ASP A 83 1.50 -5.72 -14.59
N SER A 84 0.60 -6.12 -13.70
CA SER A 84 -0.71 -5.48 -13.55
C SER A 84 -0.60 -4.04 -13.00
N MET A 85 0.26 -3.82 -12.01
CA MET A 85 0.49 -2.47 -11.46
C MET A 85 1.07 -1.53 -12.51
N VAL A 86 2.06 -1.97 -13.29
CA VAL A 86 2.64 -1.19 -14.40
C VAL A 86 1.59 -0.81 -15.44
N LYS A 87 0.60 -1.68 -15.68
CA LYS A 87 -0.47 -1.45 -16.64
C LYS A 87 -1.50 -0.43 -16.16
N HIS A 88 -1.83 -0.42 -14.88
CA HIS A 88 -2.99 0.30 -14.37
C HIS A 88 -2.66 1.56 -13.56
N PHE A 89 -1.44 1.69 -13.05
CA PHE A 89 -1.02 2.80 -12.20
C PHE A 89 0.08 3.64 -12.86
N THR A 90 0.11 4.93 -12.53
CA THR A 90 1.20 5.84 -12.88
C THR A 90 2.38 5.66 -11.92
N THR A 91 3.55 6.16 -12.32
CA THR A 91 4.75 6.21 -11.46
C THR A 91 4.49 6.95 -10.15
N GLU A 92 3.77 8.07 -10.21
CA GLU A 92 3.46 8.89 -9.03
C GLU A 92 2.54 8.16 -8.05
N GLU A 93 1.50 7.49 -8.54
CA GLU A 93 0.60 6.68 -7.71
C GLU A 93 1.34 5.52 -7.03
N LEU A 94 2.17 4.80 -7.77
CA LEU A 94 2.97 3.69 -7.23
C LEU A 94 3.98 4.17 -6.20
N LYS A 95 4.62 5.32 -6.47
CA LYS A 95 5.53 5.96 -5.51
C LYS A 95 4.81 6.33 -4.21
N ALA A 96 3.63 6.94 -4.30
CA ALA A 96 2.84 7.30 -3.12
C ALA A 96 2.45 6.07 -2.29
N LEU A 97 2.04 4.98 -2.94
CA LEU A 97 1.76 3.70 -2.29
C LEU A 97 3.02 3.13 -1.61
N ALA A 98 4.15 3.07 -2.33
CA ALA A 98 5.40 2.56 -1.79
C ALA A 98 5.89 3.37 -0.58
N ASP A 99 5.83 4.68 -0.66
CA ASP A 99 6.23 5.59 0.42
C ASP A 99 5.32 5.44 1.64
N PHE A 100 3.99 5.36 1.45
CA PHE A 100 3.04 5.17 2.55
C PHE A 100 3.23 3.82 3.23
N TYR A 101 3.13 2.71 2.49
CA TYR A 101 3.21 1.37 3.06
C TYR A 101 4.61 1.02 3.58
N GLY A 102 5.65 1.63 3.02
CA GLY A 102 7.03 1.50 3.50
C GLY A 102 7.32 2.28 4.78
N SER A 103 6.53 3.32 5.08
CA SER A 103 6.74 4.19 6.23
C SER A 103 6.35 3.53 7.56
N PRO A 104 6.99 3.91 8.69
CA PRO A 104 6.57 3.44 10.02
C PRO A 104 5.12 3.80 10.35
N VAL A 105 4.67 4.99 9.93
CA VAL A 105 3.30 5.47 10.15
C VAL A 105 2.29 4.66 9.34
N GLY A 106 2.57 4.42 8.05
CA GLY A 106 1.73 3.60 7.19
C GLY A 106 1.59 2.17 7.72
N LYS A 107 2.71 1.55 8.10
CA LYS A 107 2.69 0.20 8.72
C LYS A 107 1.85 0.18 9.99
N SER A 108 2.03 1.16 10.89
CA SER A 108 1.24 1.26 12.13
C SER A 108 -0.25 1.47 11.84
N ALA A 109 -0.60 2.30 10.86
CA ALA A 109 -2.00 2.54 10.48
C ALA A 109 -2.65 1.26 9.94
N MET A 110 -1.96 0.55 9.04
CA MET A 110 -2.48 -0.69 8.45
C MET A 110 -2.67 -1.81 9.48
N GLN A 111 -1.79 -1.93 10.47
CA GLN A 111 -1.96 -2.89 11.57
C GLN A 111 -3.23 -2.62 12.41
N LYS A 112 -3.63 -1.36 12.55
CA LYS A 112 -4.82 -0.97 13.30
C LYS A 112 -6.12 -1.07 12.49
N PHE A 113 -6.02 -1.16 11.17
CA PHE A 113 -7.18 -1.15 10.28
C PHE A 113 -8.13 -2.33 10.54
N GLY A 114 -7.59 -3.50 10.87
CA GLY A 114 -8.39 -4.68 11.23
C GLY A 114 -9.26 -4.47 12.48
N ALA A 115 -8.68 -3.90 13.54
CA ALA A 115 -9.41 -3.56 14.75
C ALA A 115 -10.47 -2.48 14.51
N TYR A 116 -10.12 -1.43 13.76
CA TYR A 116 -11.06 -0.41 13.33
C TYR A 116 -12.27 -1.00 12.60
N MET A 117 -12.05 -1.90 11.64
CA MET A 117 -13.14 -2.57 10.91
C MET A 117 -13.99 -3.44 11.84
N ALA A 118 -13.37 -4.17 12.76
CA ALA A 118 -14.10 -4.98 13.73
C ALA A 118 -15.03 -4.15 14.62
N ASP A 119 -14.63 -2.94 15.00
CA ASP A 119 -15.43 -2.05 15.84
C ASP A 119 -16.66 -1.48 15.11
N ILE A 120 -16.57 -1.25 13.80
CA ILE A 120 -17.68 -0.66 13.03
C ILE A 120 -18.63 -1.70 12.41
N MET A 121 -18.20 -2.95 12.20
CA MET A 121 -19.02 -4.00 11.58
C MET A 121 -20.35 -4.23 12.27
N PRO A 122 -20.46 -4.31 13.61
CA PRO A 122 -21.76 -4.51 14.29
C PRO A 122 -22.76 -3.37 13.99
N THR A 123 -22.27 -2.13 13.86
CA THR A 123 -23.12 -0.99 13.50
C THR A 123 -23.62 -1.09 12.07
N ILE A 124 -22.75 -1.49 11.13
CA ILE A 124 -23.14 -1.70 9.72
C ILE A 124 -24.20 -2.80 9.62
N GLU A 125 -24.02 -3.92 10.32
CA GLU A 125 -24.98 -5.04 10.33
C GLU A 125 -26.34 -4.60 10.90
N ALA A 126 -26.34 -3.80 11.98
CA ALA A 126 -27.57 -3.25 12.57
C ALA A 126 -28.31 -2.33 11.59
N GLU A 127 -27.61 -1.47 10.87
CA GLU A 127 -28.21 -0.57 9.87
C GLU A 127 -28.75 -1.35 8.65
N ILE A 128 -28.05 -2.37 8.18
CA ILE A 128 -28.55 -3.26 7.12
C ILE A 128 -29.83 -3.94 7.54
N THR A 129 -29.89 -4.47 8.78
CA THR A 129 -31.08 -5.14 9.31
C THR A 129 -32.29 -4.19 9.38
N LYS A 130 -32.07 -2.94 9.83
CA LYS A 130 -33.12 -1.90 9.84
C LYS A 130 -33.62 -1.56 8.43
N ALA A 131 -32.73 -1.53 7.44
CA ALA A 131 -33.11 -1.21 6.06
C ALA A 131 -33.90 -2.32 5.36
N GLN A 132 -33.89 -3.53 5.92
CA GLN A 132 -34.62 -4.70 5.39
C GLN A 132 -35.97 -4.94 6.09
N ALA A 133 -36.27 -4.20 7.15
CA ALA A 133 -37.51 -4.30 7.93
C ALA A 133 -38.59 -3.35 7.40
#